data_18251e816349922c2bd2e502090a1cae
#
_entry.id   18251e816349922c2bd2e502090a1cae
#
_cell.length_a   1.000
_cell.length_b   1.000
_cell.length_c   1.000
_cell.angle_alpha   90.00
_cell.angle_beta   90.00
_cell.angle_gamma   90.00
#
_symmetry.space_group_name_H-M   'P 1'
#
loop_
_entity.id
_entity.type
_entity.pdbx_description
1 polymer ?
#
loop_
_entity_poly.entity_id
_entity_poly.type
_entity_poly.pdbx_seq_one_letter_code
_entity_poly.pdbx_strand_id
1 'polypeptide(L)'
;MENRTLELLTHTTHKMALTKLNFITGNKNKLLEVRAILGNVIEVDNQAVEVPEIQGTIEEIAKEKARRAAEAINGPALTEDTALEFHALKGLPGPYIKSFMEALGHEGLNKMLDGFEDRTAEAVCTFAFCRGPGEEPIIFQGRTEGSIVRPRGPTNFGWDPIFEYDGKQTYAEMDKEAKVRGNPFVRNKPYTKDAQNKISHRYKALVKLQQWLAEGQ
;
A
#
# COMPACT_ATOMS: atom_id res chain seq x y z
N MET A 1 -22.35 -59.28 1.43
CA MET A 1 -22.50 -58.02 0.71
C MET A 1 -22.53 -56.90 1.77
N GLU A 2 -21.35 -56.37 2.06
CA GLU A 2 -21.22 -55.29 3.05
C GLU A 2 -21.21 -53.96 2.36
N ASN A 3 -22.26 -53.14 2.62
CA ASN A 3 -22.35 -51.75 2.18
C ASN A 3 -21.40 -50.88 3.02
N ARG A 4 -20.25 -50.47 2.49
CA ARG A 4 -19.46 -49.40 3.02
C ARG A 4 -20.02 -48.06 2.54
N THR A 5 -20.76 -47.40 3.40
CA THR A 5 -21.17 -46.02 3.26
C THR A 5 -19.93 -45.16 3.48
N LEU A 6 -19.42 -44.51 2.41
CA LEU A 6 -18.37 -43.46 2.51
C LEU A 6 -19.02 -42.23 3.12
N GLU A 7 -18.76 -41.93 4.38
CA GLU A 7 -19.05 -40.62 4.95
C GLU A 7 -18.06 -39.60 4.38
N LEU A 8 -18.55 -38.76 3.49
CA LEU A 8 -17.88 -37.52 3.07
C LEU A 8 -17.87 -36.55 4.27
N LEU A 9 -16.77 -36.55 5.03
CA LEU A 9 -16.50 -35.49 5.99
C LEU A 9 -16.29 -34.18 5.25
N THR A 10 -17.34 -33.40 5.08
CA THR A 10 -17.27 -32.00 4.68
C THR A 10 -16.59 -31.22 5.83
N HIS A 11 -15.30 -30.98 5.71
CA HIS A 11 -14.61 -30.04 6.56
C HIS A 11 -15.09 -28.62 6.23
N THR A 12 -16.19 -28.24 6.87
CA THR A 12 -16.58 -26.83 6.91
C THR A 12 -15.61 -26.14 7.88
N THR A 13 -14.48 -25.67 7.37
CA THR A 13 -13.63 -24.78 8.13
C THR A 13 -14.41 -23.52 8.42
N HIS A 14 -14.92 -23.40 9.63
CA HIS A 14 -15.45 -22.14 10.14
C HIS A 14 -14.30 -21.14 10.12
N LYS A 15 -14.29 -20.28 9.11
CA LYS A 15 -13.32 -19.20 8.97
C LYS A 15 -13.60 -18.22 10.12
N MET A 16 -12.75 -18.25 11.15
CA MET A 16 -12.88 -17.35 12.29
C MET A 16 -12.77 -15.91 11.80
N ALA A 17 -13.72 -15.07 12.21
CA ALA A 17 -13.69 -13.65 11.88
C ALA A 17 -12.38 -13.03 12.40
N LEU A 18 -11.69 -12.27 11.56
CA LEU A 18 -10.46 -11.60 11.91
C LEU A 18 -10.77 -10.45 12.88
N THR A 19 -10.36 -10.56 14.13
CA THR A 19 -10.61 -9.53 15.16
C THR A 19 -9.43 -8.58 15.34
N LYS A 20 -8.23 -9.00 14.89
CA LYS A 20 -6.98 -8.26 15.06
C LYS A 20 -6.07 -8.45 13.84
N LEU A 21 -5.39 -7.37 13.46
CA LEU A 21 -4.48 -7.32 12.32
C LEU A 21 -3.10 -6.86 12.76
N ASN A 22 -2.06 -7.63 12.48
CA ASN A 22 -0.67 -7.23 12.74
C ASN A 22 -0.12 -6.50 11.51
N PHE A 23 0.09 -5.20 11.61
CA PHE A 23 0.74 -4.42 10.58
C PHE A 23 2.25 -4.43 10.79
N ILE A 24 2.96 -5.08 9.88
CA ILE A 24 4.41 -5.27 9.95
C ILE A 24 5.10 -4.07 9.29
N THR A 25 5.48 -3.11 10.11
CA THR A 25 6.16 -1.88 9.65
C THR A 25 7.00 -1.24 10.76
N GLY A 26 8.17 -0.74 10.38
CA GLY A 26 8.98 0.17 11.21
C GLY A 26 8.62 1.65 11.00
N ASN A 27 7.73 1.97 10.06
CA ASN A 27 7.38 3.35 9.71
C ASN A 27 6.18 3.85 10.52
N LYS A 28 6.44 4.74 11.50
CA LYS A 28 5.41 5.31 12.37
C LYS A 28 4.30 6.07 11.62
N ASN A 29 4.64 6.75 10.52
CA ASN A 29 3.65 7.50 9.74
C ASN A 29 2.67 6.55 9.03
N LYS A 30 3.18 5.47 8.42
CA LYS A 30 2.35 4.43 7.82
C LYS A 30 1.38 3.82 8.85
N LEU A 31 1.89 3.52 10.05
CA LEU A 31 1.08 2.95 11.13
C LEU A 31 -0.06 3.90 11.56
N LEU A 32 0.22 5.20 11.70
CA LEU A 32 -0.79 6.19 12.07
C LEU A 32 -1.89 6.29 11.01
N GLU A 33 -1.54 6.29 9.73
CA GLU A 33 -2.51 6.32 8.62
C GLU A 33 -3.39 5.05 8.60
N VAL A 34 -2.77 3.87 8.74
CA VAL A 34 -3.50 2.59 8.78
C VAL A 34 -4.48 2.54 9.95
N ARG A 35 -4.05 2.93 11.15
CA ARG A 35 -4.92 3.00 12.33
C ARG A 35 -6.06 3.99 12.18
N ALA A 36 -5.80 5.14 11.55
CA ALA A 36 -6.84 6.16 11.31
C ALA A 36 -7.95 5.65 10.39
N ILE A 37 -7.64 4.78 9.43
CA ILE A 37 -8.59 4.27 8.43
C ILE A 37 -9.23 2.96 8.88
N LEU A 38 -8.44 2.02 9.40
CA LEU A 38 -8.93 0.67 9.74
C LEU A 38 -9.38 0.52 11.18
N GLY A 39 -8.99 1.43 12.09
CA GLY A 39 -9.24 1.28 13.54
C GLY A 39 -10.71 1.22 13.95
N ASN A 40 -11.65 1.62 13.09
CA ASN A 40 -13.09 1.47 13.33
C ASN A 40 -13.63 0.10 12.88
N VAL A 41 -12.85 -0.68 12.13
CA VAL A 41 -13.26 -1.97 11.55
C VAL A 41 -12.54 -3.11 12.24
N ILE A 42 -11.26 -2.91 12.57
CA ILE A 42 -10.41 -3.95 13.14
C ILE A 42 -9.35 -3.34 14.06
N GLU A 43 -8.98 -4.06 15.11
CA GLU A 43 -7.82 -3.69 15.94
C GLU A 43 -6.52 -3.85 15.13
N VAL A 44 -5.69 -2.79 15.12
CA VAL A 44 -4.41 -2.80 14.40
C VAL A 44 -3.26 -2.78 15.39
N ASP A 45 -2.59 -3.91 15.53
CA ASP A 45 -1.30 -4.03 16.19
C ASP A 45 -0.14 -3.72 15.24
N ASN A 46 1.02 -3.47 15.82
CA ASN A 46 2.24 -3.24 15.06
C ASN A 46 3.38 -4.09 15.62
N GLN A 47 4.04 -4.78 14.71
CA GLN A 47 5.31 -5.43 14.98
C GLN A 47 6.33 -5.01 13.92
N ALA A 48 7.57 -4.77 14.35
CA ALA A 48 8.69 -4.61 13.44
C ALA A 48 9.36 -5.97 13.27
N VAL A 49 9.23 -6.55 12.09
CA VAL A 49 9.93 -7.77 11.69
C VAL A 49 10.78 -7.44 10.48
N GLU A 50 12.02 -7.83 10.53
CA GLU A 50 12.92 -7.70 9.39
C GLU A 50 12.61 -8.84 8.40
N VAL A 51 12.12 -8.46 7.23
CA VAL A 51 11.78 -9.37 6.15
C VAL A 51 12.67 -9.05 4.95
N PRO A 52 13.47 -9.99 4.44
CA PRO A 52 14.26 -9.77 3.23
C PRO A 52 13.35 -9.43 2.03
N GLU A 53 13.71 -8.37 1.31
CA GLU A 53 13.01 -8.00 0.09
C GLU A 53 13.62 -8.74 -1.10
N ILE A 54 12.76 -9.37 -1.90
CA ILE A 54 13.16 -10.04 -3.14
C ILE A 54 13.19 -9.05 -4.31
N GLN A 55 13.77 -9.46 -5.44
CA GLN A 55 13.56 -8.80 -6.72
C GLN A 55 12.33 -9.39 -7.41
N GLY A 56 11.57 -8.55 -8.11
CA GLY A 56 10.37 -8.98 -8.83
C GLY A 56 9.44 -7.82 -9.17
N THR A 57 8.24 -8.14 -9.59
CA THR A 57 7.15 -7.19 -9.75
C THR A 57 6.66 -6.66 -8.40
N ILE A 58 5.91 -5.56 -8.41
CA ILE A 58 5.31 -5.00 -7.20
C ILE A 58 4.49 -6.06 -6.45
N GLU A 59 3.73 -6.86 -7.19
CA GLU A 59 2.85 -7.89 -6.65
C GLU A 59 3.65 -9.07 -6.04
N GLU A 60 4.68 -9.55 -6.73
CA GLU A 60 5.54 -10.63 -6.23
C GLU A 60 6.26 -10.24 -4.96
N ILE A 61 6.84 -9.02 -4.93
CA ILE A 61 7.52 -8.48 -3.75
C ILE A 61 6.54 -8.36 -2.57
N ALA A 62 5.36 -7.77 -2.79
CA ALA A 62 4.37 -7.56 -1.75
C ALA A 62 3.84 -8.89 -1.18
N LYS A 63 3.55 -9.86 -2.03
CA LYS A 63 3.09 -11.20 -1.62
C LYS A 63 4.15 -11.94 -0.81
N GLU A 64 5.37 -11.98 -1.31
CA GLU A 64 6.46 -12.66 -0.61
C GLU A 64 6.75 -12.03 0.76
N LYS A 65 6.74 -10.70 0.82
CA LYS A 65 6.90 -9.97 2.08
C LYS A 65 5.81 -10.31 3.09
N ALA A 66 4.55 -10.37 2.66
CA ALA A 66 3.43 -10.73 3.54
C ALA A 66 3.51 -12.19 4.00
N ARG A 67 3.90 -13.12 3.12
CA ARG A 67 4.09 -14.54 3.45
C ARG A 67 5.16 -14.71 4.52
N ARG A 68 6.35 -14.14 4.31
CA ARG A 68 7.45 -14.21 5.28
C ARG A 68 7.11 -13.52 6.60
N ALA A 69 6.41 -12.40 6.54
CA ALA A 69 5.93 -11.74 7.75
C ALA A 69 4.98 -12.62 8.55
N ALA A 70 4.02 -13.29 7.90
CA ALA A 70 3.09 -14.20 8.53
C ALA A 70 3.78 -15.41 9.15
N GLU A 71 4.79 -15.97 8.49
CA GLU A 71 5.65 -17.04 9.01
C GLU A 71 6.42 -16.58 10.25
N ALA A 72 7.04 -15.39 10.19
CA ALA A 72 7.86 -14.86 11.28
C ALA A 72 7.07 -14.59 12.56
N ILE A 73 5.81 -14.14 12.45
CA ILE A 73 4.94 -13.88 13.61
C ILE A 73 4.03 -15.06 13.96
N ASN A 74 4.06 -16.13 13.17
CA ASN A 74 3.17 -17.29 13.23
C ASN A 74 1.69 -16.89 13.32
N GLY A 75 1.24 -15.98 12.43
CA GLY A 75 -0.11 -15.45 12.46
C GLY A 75 -0.43 -14.49 11.32
N PRO A 76 -1.61 -13.86 11.35
CA PRO A 76 -2.04 -12.96 10.30
C PRO A 76 -1.17 -11.70 10.25
N ALA A 77 -0.64 -11.39 9.06
CA ALA A 77 0.24 -10.26 8.80
C ALA A 77 -0.26 -9.39 7.66
N LEU A 78 -0.18 -8.07 7.86
CA LEU A 78 -0.35 -7.06 6.83
C LEU A 78 0.99 -6.39 6.57
N THR A 79 1.39 -6.28 5.32
CA THR A 79 2.56 -5.51 4.89
C THR A 79 2.16 -4.41 3.92
N GLU A 80 3.04 -3.46 3.70
CA GLU A 80 2.81 -2.39 2.72
C GLU A 80 4.12 -2.00 2.04
N ASP A 81 4.05 -1.88 0.72
CA ASP A 81 5.10 -1.34 -0.11
C ASP A 81 4.60 -0.19 -0.98
N THR A 82 5.48 0.80 -1.19
CA THR A 82 5.22 1.94 -2.04
C THR A 82 6.18 1.90 -3.22
N ALA A 83 5.63 2.07 -4.43
CA ALA A 83 6.40 2.17 -5.67
C ALA A 83 6.13 3.50 -6.38
N LEU A 84 7.05 3.90 -7.24
CA LEU A 84 6.90 5.03 -8.14
C LEU A 84 7.32 4.60 -9.54
N GLU A 85 6.36 4.51 -10.43
CA GLU A 85 6.55 4.04 -11.81
C GLU A 85 6.63 5.23 -12.76
N PHE A 86 7.72 5.34 -13.53
CA PHE A 86 7.85 6.32 -14.61
C PHE A 86 7.44 5.65 -15.92
N HIS A 87 6.44 6.20 -16.63
CA HIS A 87 5.91 5.57 -17.84
C HIS A 87 6.96 5.50 -18.95
N ALA A 88 7.77 6.55 -19.13
CA ALA A 88 8.88 6.57 -20.08
C ALA A 88 9.91 5.46 -19.83
N LEU A 89 10.06 5.00 -18.57
CA LEU A 89 10.96 3.92 -18.18
C LEU A 89 10.22 2.58 -18.00
N LYS A 90 9.00 2.47 -18.54
CA LYS A 90 8.17 1.25 -18.51
C LYS A 90 7.96 0.70 -17.10
N GLY A 91 7.73 1.60 -16.15
CA GLY A 91 7.46 1.27 -14.75
C GLY A 91 8.67 1.33 -13.81
N LEU A 92 9.90 1.52 -14.32
CA LEU A 92 11.05 1.74 -13.45
C LEU A 92 11.07 3.19 -12.94
N PRO A 93 11.61 3.46 -11.71
CA PRO A 93 12.22 2.51 -10.78
C PRO A 93 11.24 1.58 -10.07
N GLY A 94 9.93 1.85 -10.11
CA GLY A 94 8.89 0.96 -9.57
C GLY A 94 9.11 0.65 -8.08
N PRO A 95 9.14 -0.63 -7.68
CA PRO A 95 9.34 -1.05 -6.30
C PRO A 95 10.72 -0.69 -5.74
N TYR A 96 11.69 -0.41 -6.62
CA TYR A 96 13.06 -0.07 -6.23
C TYR A 96 13.25 1.42 -5.94
N ILE A 97 12.18 2.21 -5.95
CA ILE A 97 12.23 3.68 -5.77
C ILE A 97 13.01 4.10 -4.53
N LYS A 98 12.94 3.34 -3.44
CA LYS A 98 13.68 3.64 -2.21
C LYS A 98 15.19 3.66 -2.46
N SER A 99 15.73 2.61 -3.06
CA SER A 99 17.18 2.49 -3.37
C SER A 99 17.62 3.55 -4.39
N PHE A 100 16.78 3.82 -5.39
CA PHE A 100 17.05 4.88 -6.37
C PHE A 100 17.05 6.27 -5.72
N MET A 101 16.10 6.52 -4.81
CA MET A 101 16.03 7.78 -4.07
C MET A 101 17.26 7.98 -3.16
N GLU A 102 17.70 6.92 -2.47
CA GLU A 102 18.89 6.93 -1.62
C GLU A 102 20.17 7.17 -2.43
N ALA A 103 20.27 6.57 -3.61
CA ALA A 103 21.46 6.69 -4.46
C ALA A 103 21.51 7.99 -5.26
N LEU A 104 20.41 8.47 -5.79
CA LEU A 104 20.36 9.53 -6.79
C LEU A 104 19.76 10.84 -6.26
N GLY A 105 18.97 10.80 -5.19
CA GLY A 105 18.20 11.93 -4.70
C GLY A 105 17.14 12.42 -5.70
N HIS A 106 16.45 13.50 -5.36
CA HIS A 106 15.39 14.08 -6.20
C HIS A 106 15.89 14.53 -7.58
N GLU A 107 17.05 15.19 -7.62
CA GLU A 107 17.64 15.67 -8.87
C GLU A 107 18.07 14.55 -9.79
N GLY A 108 18.67 13.49 -9.23
CA GLY A 108 19.08 12.33 -10.02
C GLY A 108 17.90 11.57 -10.61
N LEU A 109 16.82 11.37 -9.84
CA LEU A 109 15.57 10.80 -10.35
C LEU A 109 14.98 11.62 -11.50
N ASN A 110 15.02 12.96 -11.39
CA ASN A 110 14.59 13.85 -12.47
C ASN A 110 15.44 13.69 -13.72
N LYS A 111 16.79 13.62 -13.56
CA LYS A 111 17.75 13.46 -14.67
C LYS A 111 17.58 12.14 -15.41
N MET A 112 17.06 11.09 -14.79
CA MET A 112 16.76 9.85 -15.47
C MET A 112 15.76 10.03 -16.63
N LEU A 113 14.98 11.11 -16.61
CA LEU A 113 13.98 11.44 -17.62
C LEU A 113 14.43 12.55 -18.60
N ASP A 114 15.67 13.04 -18.54
CA ASP A 114 16.12 14.16 -19.39
C ASP A 114 16.10 13.84 -20.88
N GLY A 115 16.15 12.58 -21.27
CA GLY A 115 16.04 12.13 -22.67
C GLY A 115 14.62 11.80 -23.14
N PHE A 116 13.61 12.01 -22.31
CA PHE A 116 12.22 11.64 -22.59
C PHE A 116 11.28 12.86 -22.54
N GLU A 117 10.37 12.94 -23.50
CA GLU A 117 9.30 13.92 -23.48
C GLU A 117 8.21 13.56 -22.45
N ASP A 118 7.92 12.26 -22.34
CA ASP A 118 6.97 11.74 -21.37
C ASP A 118 7.58 11.76 -19.95
N ARG A 119 6.98 12.56 -19.11
CA ARG A 119 7.32 12.66 -17.68
C ARG A 119 6.21 12.13 -16.77
N THR A 120 5.22 11.47 -17.35
CA THR A 120 4.11 10.92 -16.57
C THR A 120 4.59 9.76 -15.70
N ALA A 121 3.98 9.65 -14.54
CA ALA A 121 4.35 8.67 -13.53
C ALA A 121 3.13 8.22 -12.72
N GLU A 122 3.24 7.08 -12.08
CA GLU A 122 2.20 6.57 -11.21
C GLU A 122 2.77 6.23 -9.84
N ALA A 123 2.16 6.80 -8.79
CA ALA A 123 2.42 6.45 -7.42
C ALA A 123 1.56 5.23 -7.05
N VAL A 124 2.19 4.17 -6.55
CA VAL A 124 1.53 2.89 -6.25
C VAL A 124 1.74 2.55 -4.78
N CYS A 125 0.66 2.20 -4.09
CA CYS A 125 0.71 1.59 -2.77
C CYS A 125 0.08 0.21 -2.81
N THR A 126 0.79 -0.78 -2.33
CA THR A 126 0.34 -2.17 -2.30
C THR A 126 0.34 -2.68 -0.87
N PHE A 127 -0.84 -2.95 -0.33
CA PHE A 127 -0.99 -3.75 0.88
C PHE A 127 -1.11 -5.22 0.49
N ALA A 128 -0.42 -6.08 1.21
CA ALA A 128 -0.58 -7.52 1.11
C ALA A 128 -0.92 -8.09 2.48
N PHE A 129 -2.01 -8.84 2.55
CA PHE A 129 -2.49 -9.50 3.76
C PHE A 129 -2.36 -11.01 3.61
N CYS A 130 -1.64 -11.64 4.54
CA CYS A 130 -1.52 -13.09 4.65
C CYS A 130 -2.19 -13.55 5.95
N ARG A 131 -3.09 -14.54 5.88
CA ARG A 131 -3.85 -15.03 7.05
C ARG A 131 -2.99 -15.78 8.06
N GLY A 132 -1.90 -16.36 7.61
CA GLY A 132 -0.98 -17.16 8.44
C GLY A 132 0.04 -17.89 7.60
N PRO A 133 0.92 -18.67 8.25
CA PRO A 133 1.89 -19.51 7.55
C PRO A 133 1.23 -20.45 6.54
N GLY A 134 1.77 -20.50 5.32
CA GLY A 134 1.26 -21.34 4.23
C GLY A 134 0.05 -20.84 3.49
N GLU A 135 -0.56 -19.72 3.90
CA GLU A 135 -1.70 -19.11 3.22
C GLU A 135 -1.25 -18.19 2.07
N GLU A 136 -2.06 -18.12 1.03
CA GLU A 136 -1.79 -17.22 -0.11
C GLU A 136 -2.15 -15.77 0.24
N PRO A 137 -1.23 -14.81 0.09
CA PRO A 137 -1.49 -13.42 0.39
C PRO A 137 -2.48 -12.77 -0.59
N ILE A 138 -3.34 -11.91 -0.05
CA ILE A 138 -4.32 -11.11 -0.79
C ILE A 138 -3.78 -9.69 -0.94
N ILE A 139 -3.87 -9.13 -2.15
CA ILE A 139 -3.34 -7.81 -2.48
C ILE A 139 -4.46 -6.76 -2.58
N PHE A 140 -4.18 -5.59 -2.01
CA PHE A 140 -4.99 -4.38 -2.14
C PHE A 140 -4.10 -3.25 -2.64
N GLN A 141 -4.31 -2.85 -3.90
CA GLN A 141 -3.46 -1.87 -4.55
C GLN A 141 -4.22 -0.58 -4.86
N GLY A 142 -3.60 0.55 -4.58
CA GLY A 142 -4.08 1.88 -4.93
C GLY A 142 -3.05 2.59 -5.79
N ARG A 143 -3.52 3.26 -6.86
CA ARG A 143 -2.71 3.92 -7.86
C ARG A 143 -3.15 5.37 -8.05
N THR A 144 -2.19 6.27 -8.25
CA THR A 144 -2.46 7.69 -8.53
C THR A 144 -1.51 8.17 -9.62
N GLU A 145 -2.11 8.62 -10.71
CA GLU A 145 -1.39 9.22 -11.83
C GLU A 145 -0.88 10.62 -11.47
N GLY A 146 0.24 11.00 -12.06
CA GLY A 146 0.89 12.27 -11.89
C GLY A 146 2.05 12.45 -12.85
N SER A 147 2.94 13.38 -12.55
CA SER A 147 4.11 13.68 -13.39
C SER A 147 5.34 13.94 -12.52
N ILE A 148 6.51 13.60 -13.06
CA ILE A 148 7.79 13.92 -12.42
C ILE A 148 8.20 15.33 -12.82
N VAL A 149 8.34 16.18 -11.81
CA VAL A 149 8.71 17.58 -11.96
C VAL A 149 9.98 17.89 -11.16
N ARG A 150 10.56 19.08 -11.42
CA ARG A 150 11.64 19.57 -10.56
C ARG A 150 11.16 19.68 -9.12
N PRO A 151 12.05 19.39 -8.11
CA PRO A 151 11.63 19.37 -6.72
C PRO A 151 10.98 20.69 -6.27
N ARG A 152 9.80 20.59 -5.67
CA ARG A 152 9.07 21.71 -5.04
C ARG A 152 8.51 21.28 -3.70
N GLY A 153 8.42 22.25 -2.78
CA GLY A 153 7.94 21.98 -1.42
C GLY A 153 8.99 21.38 -0.48
N PRO A 154 8.60 21.00 0.74
CA PRO A 154 9.49 20.40 1.72
C PRO A 154 10.10 19.06 1.25
N THR A 155 11.41 18.89 1.47
CA THR A 155 12.18 17.71 0.99
C THR A 155 12.31 16.60 2.04
N ASN A 156 11.56 16.66 3.11
CA ASN A 156 11.71 15.80 4.29
C ASN A 156 10.95 14.46 4.20
N PHE A 157 10.25 14.18 3.09
CA PHE A 157 9.50 12.93 2.94
C PHE A 157 9.62 12.33 1.53
N GLY A 158 10.49 11.31 1.41
CA GLY A 158 10.62 10.47 0.21
C GLY A 158 10.70 11.25 -1.11
N TRP A 159 9.99 10.79 -2.10
CA TRP A 159 9.91 11.36 -3.45
C TRP A 159 8.74 12.37 -3.62
N ASP A 160 7.99 12.69 -2.59
CA ASP A 160 6.87 13.65 -2.60
C ASP A 160 7.20 14.98 -3.32
N PRO A 161 8.42 15.58 -3.17
CA PRO A 161 8.77 16.83 -3.82
C PRO A 161 8.81 16.79 -5.34
N ILE A 162 8.99 15.63 -5.94
CA ILE A 162 9.10 15.47 -7.40
C ILE A 162 7.87 14.87 -8.06
N PHE A 163 6.86 14.45 -7.29
CA PHE A 163 5.62 13.89 -7.83
C PHE A 163 4.51 14.93 -7.80
N GLU A 164 4.19 15.48 -8.97
CA GLU A 164 3.12 16.45 -9.17
C GLU A 164 1.81 15.74 -9.46
N TYR A 165 0.76 16.12 -8.71
CA TYR A 165 -0.60 15.68 -8.94
C TYR A 165 -1.42 16.75 -9.66
N ASP A 166 -2.18 16.36 -10.67
CA ASP A 166 -3.15 17.20 -11.39
C ASP A 166 -2.53 18.48 -12.01
N GLY A 167 -1.22 18.46 -12.35
CA GLY A 167 -0.53 19.57 -13.01
C GLY A 167 -0.41 20.84 -12.17
N LYS A 168 -0.55 20.76 -10.83
CA LYS A 168 -0.58 21.93 -9.95
C LYS A 168 0.42 21.89 -8.81
N GLN A 169 0.28 20.91 -7.94
CA GLN A 169 1.05 20.81 -6.72
C GLN A 169 1.75 19.47 -6.64
N THR A 170 2.96 19.46 -6.10
CA THR A 170 3.62 18.23 -5.71
C THR A 170 2.99 17.69 -4.42
N TYR A 171 3.19 16.40 -4.19
CA TYR A 171 2.76 15.80 -2.92
C TYR A 171 3.38 16.49 -1.70
N ALA A 172 4.59 17.06 -1.85
CA ALA A 172 5.22 17.82 -0.77
C ALA A 172 4.56 19.18 -0.52
N GLU A 173 4.04 19.83 -1.57
CA GLU A 173 3.34 21.11 -1.47
C GLU A 173 1.92 20.97 -0.92
N MET A 174 1.32 19.79 -1.07
CA MET A 174 0.00 19.51 -0.49
C MET A 174 0.10 19.42 1.03
N ASP A 175 -0.79 20.08 1.73
CA ASP A 175 -0.89 19.87 3.17
C ASP A 175 -1.29 18.41 3.48
N LYS A 176 -0.90 17.92 4.66
CA LYS A 176 -1.22 16.54 5.07
C LYS A 176 -2.73 16.30 5.14
N GLU A 177 -3.51 17.34 5.42
CA GLU A 177 -4.96 17.25 5.45
C GLU A 177 -5.55 17.13 4.04
N ALA A 178 -4.98 17.78 3.03
CA ALA A 178 -5.45 17.64 1.64
C ALA A 178 -5.20 16.24 1.08
N LYS A 179 -4.07 15.62 1.42
CA LYS A 179 -3.76 14.22 1.06
C LYS A 179 -4.74 13.22 1.70
N VAL A 180 -5.26 13.55 2.88
CA VAL A 180 -6.15 12.71 3.70
C VAL A 180 -7.61 13.19 3.66
N ARG A 181 -7.90 14.36 3.08
CA ARG A 181 -9.28 14.90 2.94
C ARG A 181 -10.21 14.01 2.12
N GLY A 182 -9.68 12.97 1.50
CA GLY A 182 -10.44 11.82 1.04
C GLY A 182 -10.93 10.89 2.18
N ASN A 183 -10.60 11.10 3.46
CA ASN A 183 -11.00 10.20 4.53
C ASN A 183 -12.33 10.65 5.19
N PRO A 184 -13.42 9.83 5.09
CA PRO A 184 -14.71 10.14 5.71
C PRO A 184 -14.66 10.21 7.26
N PHE A 185 -13.56 9.77 7.87
CA PHE A 185 -13.39 9.70 9.33
C PHE A 185 -12.68 10.94 9.93
N VAL A 186 -12.23 11.90 9.12
CA VAL A 186 -11.72 13.18 9.62
C VAL A 186 -12.92 14.10 9.90
N ARG A 187 -13.17 14.33 11.18
CA ARG A 187 -14.36 14.99 11.77
C ARG A 187 -14.71 16.34 11.13
N ASN A 188 -16.02 16.52 10.88
CA ASN A 188 -16.77 17.78 10.86
C ASN A 188 -16.81 18.63 9.58
N LYS A 189 -16.70 18.08 8.35
CA LYS A 189 -17.26 18.79 7.18
C LYS A 189 -18.03 17.82 6.28
N PRO A 190 -19.16 18.24 5.68
CA PRO A 190 -19.94 17.38 4.79
C PRO A 190 -19.09 17.01 3.57
N TYR A 191 -19.03 15.73 3.35
CA TYR A 191 -18.19 15.06 2.39
C TYR A 191 -18.89 14.95 1.03
N THR A 192 -18.27 15.37 -0.05
CA THR A 192 -18.76 15.08 -1.39
C THR A 192 -18.06 13.83 -1.92
N LYS A 193 -18.83 12.86 -2.42
CA LYS A 193 -18.36 11.58 -2.97
C LYS A 193 -17.25 11.73 -4.04
N ASP A 194 -17.18 12.87 -4.70
CA ASP A 194 -16.22 13.12 -5.77
C ASP A 194 -14.81 13.49 -5.31
N ALA A 195 -14.65 13.92 -4.05
CA ALA A 195 -13.32 14.17 -3.45
C ALA A 195 -12.63 12.88 -2.96
N GLN A 196 -13.41 11.80 -2.77
CA GLN A 196 -12.95 10.52 -2.20
C GLN A 196 -11.89 9.80 -3.03
N ASN A 197 -11.90 9.96 -4.34
CA ASN A 197 -11.23 9.02 -5.23
C ASN A 197 -9.90 9.53 -5.81
N LYS A 198 -9.43 10.72 -5.44
CA LYS A 198 -8.49 11.39 -6.35
C LYS A 198 -7.04 11.45 -5.90
N ILE A 199 -6.69 11.52 -4.60
CA ILE A 199 -5.37 12.05 -4.26
C ILE A 199 -4.37 11.01 -3.72
N SER A 200 -4.70 10.18 -2.74
CA SER A 200 -3.70 9.31 -2.12
C SER A 200 -3.76 7.87 -2.61
N HIS A 201 -2.67 7.40 -3.23
CA HIS A 201 -2.49 6.00 -3.60
C HIS A 201 -2.65 5.05 -2.39
N ARG A 202 -2.11 5.42 -1.21
CA ARG A 202 -2.27 4.63 0.02
C ARG A 202 -3.71 4.59 0.50
N TYR A 203 -4.41 5.72 0.47
CA TYR A 203 -5.83 5.75 0.85
C TYR A 203 -6.69 4.85 -0.04
N LYS A 204 -6.47 4.89 -1.36
CA LYS A 204 -7.18 4.03 -2.32
C LYS A 204 -6.97 2.54 -2.02
N ALA A 205 -5.75 2.14 -1.64
CA ALA A 205 -5.44 0.77 -1.26
C ALA A 205 -6.11 0.38 0.08
N LEU A 206 -6.08 1.27 1.07
CA LEU A 206 -6.69 1.04 2.39
C LEU A 206 -8.21 0.94 2.33
N VAL A 207 -8.87 1.71 1.47
CA VAL A 207 -10.33 1.59 1.27
C VAL A 207 -10.71 0.21 0.73
N LYS A 208 -9.94 -0.33 -0.21
CA LYS A 208 -10.17 -1.70 -0.73
C LYS A 208 -10.01 -2.75 0.38
N LEU A 209 -8.97 -2.62 1.20
CA LEU A 209 -8.75 -3.51 2.34
C LEU A 209 -9.88 -3.37 3.37
N GLN A 210 -10.34 -2.15 3.67
CA GLN A 210 -11.43 -1.90 4.59
C GLN A 210 -12.75 -2.53 4.12
N GLN A 211 -13.07 -2.39 2.84
CA GLN A 211 -14.25 -3.01 2.24
C GLN A 211 -14.20 -4.53 2.35
N TRP A 212 -13.06 -5.11 1.99
CA TRP A 212 -12.85 -6.55 2.09
C TRP A 212 -12.99 -7.07 3.53
N LEU A 213 -12.47 -6.33 4.53
CA LEU A 213 -12.65 -6.67 5.95
C LEU A 213 -14.12 -6.59 6.39
N ALA A 214 -14.89 -5.62 5.90
CA ALA A 214 -16.29 -5.42 6.24
C ALA A 214 -17.22 -6.48 5.62
N GLU A 215 -16.84 -7.12 4.52
CA GLU A 215 -17.61 -8.17 3.86
C GLU A 215 -17.56 -9.53 4.59
N GLY A 216 -16.89 -9.62 5.73
CA GLY A 216 -16.89 -10.80 6.61
C GLY A 216 -16.10 -11.97 6.02
N GLN A 217 -14.80 -11.88 6.08
CA GLN A 217 -13.83 -12.83 5.47
C GLN A 217 -13.63 -14.11 6.27
#